data_3109db677b87fd69ca714a50304fbbad
#
_entry.id   3109db677b87fd69ca714a50304fbbad
#
_cell.length_a   1.000
_cell.length_b   1.000
_cell.length_c   1.000
_cell.angle_alpha   90.00
_cell.angle_beta   90.00
_cell.angle_gamma   90.00
#
_symmetry.space_group_name_H-M   'P 1'
#
loop_
_entity.id
_entity.type
_entity.pdbx_description
1 polymer ?
#
loop_
_entity_poly.entity_id
_entity_poly.type
_entity_poly.pdbx_seq_one_letter_code
_entity_poly.pdbx_strand_id
1 'polypeptide(L)'
;MENKLHIYNTLTKKEELFVPNSDGKVAMYTCGPTVYHFAHIGNLRSYIMEDLLEKTLRYLGYDVKRVMNITDVGHLSSDADTGEDKMLKGAKREHKTVMEVAKFYTDAFFSDCRKLNIKRPDVVEPATNCIPEFIHMIEVLLEKGFAYEMGGNIYFDTSKLQNYHVFSGQTEDELLVGVREDVEEDTNKKNKSDFVLWFTKSKFDDQELKWESPWGLGYPGWHIECSCISMKHLGEYMDIHCGGVDNIFPHHTNEIAQSESYLGHKWCNYWFHVHHLNDKSGKMSKSKGDFLTVSLLEEKGYNPLVYRLFCLQSHYRKPLEFSYEVLDNMTTAYNKLLKRIADLSKEGEVDKEKFAEYKTRFEDALCDDLNSSMAITVLYEMLKADMNDKTKRELVKSFDEVLSLDLLSGKAADSTEESVDEELKAYVLSKIEERKAAKKEKDFAKADAIRAELLEKGIVIEDTREGVKWKKA
;
A
#
# COMPACT_ATOMS: atom_id res chain seq x y z
N MET A 1 7.39 -21.78 -20.56
CA MET A 1 8.26 -20.58 -20.75
C MET A 1 9.49 -20.78 -19.90
N GLU A 2 10.67 -20.45 -20.44
CA GLU A 2 11.87 -20.45 -19.62
C GLU A 2 11.74 -19.36 -18.55
N ASN A 3 11.93 -19.71 -17.27
CA ASN A 3 11.81 -18.76 -16.17
C ASN A 3 13.01 -17.80 -16.23
N LYS A 4 12.74 -16.52 -16.44
CA LYS A 4 13.76 -15.47 -16.57
C LYS A 4 13.72 -14.44 -15.43
N LEU A 5 12.70 -14.51 -14.56
CA LEU A 5 12.49 -13.49 -13.53
C LEU A 5 13.60 -13.57 -12.49
N HIS A 6 14.37 -12.50 -12.37
CA HIS A 6 15.27 -12.27 -11.25
C HIS A 6 14.66 -11.21 -10.34
N ILE A 7 14.73 -11.43 -9.04
CA ILE A 7 14.34 -10.46 -8.02
C ILE A 7 15.43 -10.36 -6.95
N TYR A 8 15.65 -9.14 -6.47
CA TYR A 8 16.57 -8.93 -5.36
C TYR A 8 15.98 -9.45 -4.07
N ASN A 9 16.71 -10.38 -3.43
CA ASN A 9 16.33 -10.93 -2.14
C ASN A 9 17.11 -10.21 -1.03
N THR A 10 16.42 -9.46 -0.20
CA THR A 10 17.05 -8.70 0.90
C THR A 10 17.77 -9.62 1.89
N LEU A 11 17.28 -10.85 2.07
CA LEU A 11 17.90 -11.82 2.99
C LEU A 11 19.30 -12.23 2.55
N THR A 12 19.47 -12.50 1.25
CA THR A 12 20.75 -12.93 0.67
C THR A 12 21.58 -11.78 0.11
N LYS A 13 20.96 -10.58 -0.04
CA LYS A 13 21.54 -9.38 -0.66
C LYS A 13 21.98 -9.60 -2.11
N LYS A 14 21.25 -10.44 -2.85
CA LYS A 14 21.56 -10.80 -4.25
C LYS A 14 20.28 -10.76 -5.08
N GLU A 15 20.46 -10.51 -6.36
CA GLU A 15 19.46 -10.79 -7.38
C GLU A 15 19.49 -12.29 -7.68
N GLU A 16 18.36 -12.96 -7.52
CA GLU A 16 18.23 -14.40 -7.63
C GLU A 16 17.16 -14.74 -8.64
N LEU A 17 17.36 -15.82 -9.38
CA LEU A 17 16.32 -16.39 -10.23
C LEU A 17 15.14 -16.80 -9.33
N PHE A 18 13.97 -16.28 -9.63
CA PHE A 18 12.76 -16.60 -8.89
C PHE A 18 12.31 -18.03 -9.15
N VAL A 19 12.27 -18.85 -8.12
CA VAL A 19 11.77 -20.23 -8.18
C VAL A 19 10.74 -20.43 -7.10
N PRO A 20 9.45 -20.59 -7.44
CA PRO A 20 8.40 -20.80 -6.45
C PRO A 20 8.48 -22.19 -5.81
N ASN A 21 7.93 -22.33 -4.60
CA ASN A 21 7.85 -23.62 -3.89
C ASN A 21 6.97 -24.65 -4.61
N SER A 22 6.00 -24.18 -5.39
CA SER A 22 5.11 -25.03 -6.19
C SER A 22 5.09 -24.54 -7.63
N ASP A 23 5.24 -25.46 -8.57
CA ASP A 23 5.30 -25.11 -10.00
C ASP A 23 4.08 -24.30 -10.44
N GLY A 24 4.34 -23.17 -11.07
CA GLY A 24 3.33 -22.24 -11.57
C GLY A 24 2.51 -21.50 -10.52
N LYS A 25 2.72 -21.73 -9.22
CA LYS A 25 1.96 -21.06 -8.13
C LYS A 25 2.89 -20.24 -7.24
N VAL A 26 2.40 -19.09 -6.80
CA VAL A 26 3.15 -18.18 -5.92
C VAL A 26 2.33 -17.81 -4.70
N ALA A 27 2.89 -18.10 -3.52
CA ALA A 27 2.39 -17.67 -2.22
C ALA A 27 3.05 -16.33 -1.85
N MET A 28 2.29 -15.24 -1.91
CA MET A 28 2.77 -13.88 -1.66
C MET A 28 2.05 -13.24 -0.48
N TYR A 29 2.82 -12.70 0.47
CA TYR A 29 2.29 -11.96 1.60
C TYR A 29 2.77 -10.51 1.56
N THR A 30 1.86 -9.58 1.88
CA THR A 30 2.15 -8.15 1.97
C THR A 30 1.70 -7.62 3.32
N CYS A 31 2.61 -6.97 4.06
CA CYS A 31 2.25 -6.32 5.32
C CYS A 31 1.19 -5.25 5.06
N GLY A 32 0.06 -5.37 5.75
CA GLY A 32 -1.05 -4.44 5.62
C GLY A 32 -0.90 -3.18 6.48
N PRO A 33 -1.82 -2.22 6.34
CA PRO A 33 -1.78 -0.99 7.10
C PRO A 33 -2.25 -1.18 8.55
N THR A 34 -1.69 -0.38 9.47
CA THR A 34 -2.32 -0.11 10.77
C THR A 34 -3.39 0.96 10.57
N VAL A 35 -4.65 0.62 10.82
CA VAL A 35 -5.82 1.40 10.36
C VAL A 35 -6.34 2.39 11.40
N TYR A 36 -5.50 3.31 11.83
CA TYR A 36 -5.84 4.40 12.76
C TYR A 36 -5.81 5.80 12.11
N HIS A 37 -5.36 5.89 10.87
CA HIS A 37 -5.23 7.12 10.09
C HIS A 37 -5.20 6.80 8.59
N PHE A 38 -5.44 7.80 7.73
CA PHE A 38 -5.26 7.66 6.29
C PHE A 38 -3.84 7.17 5.94
N ALA A 39 -3.73 6.43 4.85
CA ALA A 39 -2.43 6.05 4.31
C ALA A 39 -1.73 7.28 3.73
N HIS A 40 -0.47 7.46 4.06
CA HIS A 40 0.39 8.45 3.44
C HIS A 40 0.84 7.97 2.07
N ILE A 41 1.04 8.89 1.10
CA ILE A 41 1.50 8.50 -0.25
C ILE A 41 2.80 7.69 -0.20
N GLY A 42 3.69 7.95 0.76
CA GLY A 42 4.90 7.15 0.98
C GLY A 42 4.62 5.68 1.30
N ASN A 43 3.58 5.37 2.09
CA ASN A 43 3.14 4.00 2.31
C ASN A 43 2.56 3.40 1.02
N LEU A 44 1.77 4.18 0.28
CA LEU A 44 1.14 3.73 -0.97
C LEU A 44 2.16 3.42 -2.06
N ARG A 45 3.37 4.02 -2.03
CA ARG A 45 4.46 3.63 -2.90
C ARG A 45 4.83 2.15 -2.73
N SER A 46 4.92 1.66 -1.50
CA SER A 46 5.21 0.24 -1.25
C SER A 46 4.13 -0.65 -1.88
N TYR A 47 2.86 -0.34 -1.66
CA TYR A 47 1.75 -1.09 -2.23
C TYR A 47 1.68 -1.02 -3.77
N ILE A 48 2.11 0.10 -4.40
CA ILE A 48 2.24 0.20 -5.86
C ILE A 48 3.32 -0.76 -6.38
N MET A 49 4.46 -0.87 -5.69
CA MET A 49 5.56 -1.75 -6.12
C MET A 49 5.26 -3.23 -5.84
N GLU A 50 4.56 -3.53 -4.77
CA GLU A 50 4.05 -4.88 -4.47
C GLU A 50 2.99 -5.31 -5.49
N ASP A 51 2.13 -4.39 -5.93
CA ASP A 51 1.16 -4.60 -7.02
C ASP A 51 1.86 -4.80 -8.37
N LEU A 52 2.94 -4.07 -8.64
CA LEU A 52 3.78 -4.27 -9.82
C LEU A 52 4.38 -5.70 -9.82
N LEU A 53 4.88 -6.15 -8.66
CA LEU A 53 5.42 -7.52 -8.52
C LEU A 53 4.33 -8.57 -8.78
N GLU A 54 3.16 -8.45 -8.13
CA GLU A 54 2.05 -9.38 -8.36
C GLU A 54 1.62 -9.41 -9.83
N LYS A 55 1.45 -8.24 -10.45
CA LYS A 55 1.03 -8.14 -11.85
C LYS A 55 2.09 -8.69 -12.81
N THR A 56 3.37 -8.47 -12.52
CA THR A 56 4.47 -9.06 -13.28
C THR A 56 4.44 -10.59 -13.20
N LEU A 57 4.30 -11.15 -12.00
CA LEU A 57 4.17 -12.60 -11.82
C LEU A 57 3.00 -13.18 -12.60
N ARG A 58 1.82 -12.55 -12.52
CA ARG A 58 0.63 -12.97 -13.27
C ARG A 58 0.83 -12.83 -14.78
N TYR A 59 1.46 -11.76 -15.23
CA TYR A 59 1.77 -11.52 -16.64
C TYR A 59 2.73 -12.58 -17.22
N LEU A 60 3.64 -13.07 -16.39
CA LEU A 60 4.54 -14.20 -16.72
C LEU A 60 3.86 -15.57 -16.59
N GLY A 61 2.58 -15.63 -16.23
CA GLY A 61 1.76 -16.85 -16.21
C GLY A 61 1.70 -17.57 -14.87
N TYR A 62 2.20 -16.98 -13.77
CA TYR A 62 2.05 -17.57 -12.44
C TYR A 62 0.64 -17.35 -11.88
N ASP A 63 0.13 -18.37 -11.17
CA ASP A 63 -1.06 -18.27 -10.33
C ASP A 63 -0.65 -17.75 -8.94
N VAL A 64 -0.89 -16.46 -8.70
CA VAL A 64 -0.48 -15.79 -7.46
C VAL A 64 -1.63 -15.76 -6.46
N LYS A 65 -1.41 -16.26 -5.26
CA LYS A 65 -2.27 -16.02 -4.10
C LYS A 65 -1.64 -14.97 -3.20
N ARG A 66 -2.18 -13.73 -3.23
CA ARG A 66 -1.72 -12.64 -2.38
C ARG A 66 -2.58 -12.48 -1.14
N VAL A 67 -1.96 -12.47 0.02
CA VAL A 67 -2.57 -12.28 1.34
C VAL A 67 -2.06 -10.99 1.97
N MET A 68 -2.93 -10.26 2.65
CA MET A 68 -2.61 -9.05 3.39
C MET A 68 -3.37 -9.06 4.72
N ASN A 69 -2.68 -8.68 5.81
CA ASN A 69 -3.35 -8.40 7.07
C ASN A 69 -3.96 -7.00 7.09
N ILE A 70 -4.86 -6.76 8.05
CA ILE A 70 -5.21 -5.44 8.54
C ILE A 70 -4.90 -5.43 10.04
N THR A 71 -3.99 -4.55 10.46
CA THR A 71 -3.69 -4.36 11.89
C THR A 71 -4.77 -3.49 12.51
N ASP A 72 -5.80 -4.14 13.03
CA ASP A 72 -6.96 -3.55 13.72
C ASP A 72 -7.00 -3.87 15.22
N VAL A 73 -5.98 -4.58 15.71
CA VAL A 73 -5.68 -4.74 17.14
C VAL A 73 -4.88 -3.54 17.65
N GLY A 74 -4.77 -3.40 18.97
CA GLY A 74 -3.96 -2.36 19.58
C GLY A 74 -2.50 -2.43 19.12
N HIS A 75 -1.96 -1.28 18.72
CA HIS A 75 -0.56 -1.17 18.30
C HIS A 75 0.09 0.01 18.99
N LEU A 76 1.16 -0.22 19.72
CA LEU A 76 1.90 0.82 20.42
C LEU A 76 2.60 1.78 19.43
N SER A 77 2.82 3.02 19.84
CA SER A 77 3.36 4.06 18.96
C SER A 77 4.83 3.86 18.60
N SER A 78 5.55 3.03 19.35
CA SER A 78 6.93 2.65 19.09
C SER A 78 7.02 1.20 18.58
N ASP A 79 7.86 0.96 17.58
CA ASP A 79 8.18 -0.37 17.07
C ASP A 79 8.99 -1.22 18.08
N ALA A 80 9.39 -0.61 19.22
CA ALA A 80 10.10 -1.24 20.34
C ALA A 80 9.18 -1.57 21.54
N ASP A 81 7.91 -1.87 21.27
CA ASP A 81 6.90 -2.28 22.27
C ASP A 81 6.61 -1.23 23.36
N THR A 82 6.75 0.07 23.06
CA THR A 82 6.49 1.18 23.99
C THR A 82 5.62 2.26 23.38
N GLY A 83 5.02 3.14 24.22
CA GLY A 83 4.23 4.28 23.79
C GLY A 83 2.72 4.06 23.83
N GLU A 84 1.94 5.09 23.48
CA GLU A 84 0.47 5.03 23.48
C GLU A 84 -0.05 4.15 22.34
N ASP A 85 -1.22 3.54 22.53
CA ASP A 85 -1.94 2.81 21.50
C ASP A 85 -2.39 3.74 20.36
N LYS A 86 -1.97 3.43 19.14
CA LYS A 86 -2.31 4.21 17.94
C LYS A 86 -3.81 4.16 17.61
N MET A 87 -4.46 2.99 17.83
CA MET A 87 -5.88 2.80 17.53
C MET A 87 -6.74 3.58 18.51
N LEU A 88 -6.41 3.51 19.81
CA LEU A 88 -7.11 4.28 20.84
C LEU A 88 -6.95 5.79 20.66
N LYS A 89 -5.76 6.25 20.28
CA LYS A 89 -5.51 7.65 19.94
C LYS A 89 -6.37 8.11 18.75
N GLY A 90 -6.51 7.26 17.73
CA GLY A 90 -7.42 7.47 16.60
C GLY A 90 -8.88 7.56 17.06
N ALA A 91 -9.33 6.62 17.87
CA ALA A 91 -10.70 6.57 18.40
C ALA A 91 -11.07 7.81 19.24
N LYS A 92 -10.18 8.21 20.15
CA LYS A 92 -10.36 9.44 20.96
C LYS A 92 -10.43 10.70 20.08
N ARG A 93 -9.59 10.81 19.05
CA ARG A 93 -9.57 11.94 18.10
C ARG A 93 -10.87 12.03 17.30
N GLU A 94 -11.41 10.89 16.85
CA GLU A 94 -12.59 10.81 15.98
C GLU A 94 -13.90 10.73 16.78
N HIS A 95 -13.87 10.60 18.12
CA HIS A 95 -15.04 10.32 18.96
C HIS A 95 -15.82 9.07 18.54
N LYS A 96 -15.10 8.00 18.18
CA LYS A 96 -15.61 6.71 17.70
C LYS A 96 -15.02 5.58 18.53
N THR A 97 -15.61 4.38 18.40
CA THR A 97 -14.99 3.15 18.92
C THR A 97 -13.76 2.76 18.09
N VAL A 98 -12.85 1.98 18.65
CA VAL A 98 -11.66 1.46 17.95
C VAL A 98 -12.07 0.69 16.69
N MET A 99 -13.13 -0.13 16.75
CA MET A 99 -13.60 -0.91 15.61
C MET A 99 -14.21 -0.04 14.49
N GLU A 100 -14.94 1.03 14.84
CA GLU A 100 -15.46 1.98 13.85
C GLU A 100 -14.33 2.73 13.14
N VAL A 101 -13.27 3.10 13.89
CA VAL A 101 -12.08 3.73 13.33
C VAL A 101 -11.35 2.76 12.40
N ALA A 102 -11.14 1.52 12.85
CA ALA A 102 -10.49 0.47 12.04
C ALA A 102 -11.23 0.25 10.71
N LYS A 103 -12.56 0.11 10.78
CA LYS A 103 -13.38 -0.05 9.58
C LYS A 103 -13.27 1.15 8.65
N PHE A 104 -13.41 2.37 9.18
CA PHE A 104 -13.36 3.60 8.38
C PHE A 104 -12.03 3.74 7.62
N TYR A 105 -10.90 3.56 8.31
CA TYR A 105 -9.59 3.70 7.66
C TYR A 105 -9.22 2.51 6.76
N THR A 106 -9.75 1.32 7.03
CA THR A 106 -9.66 0.18 6.10
C THR A 106 -10.38 0.49 4.79
N ASP A 107 -11.60 1.01 4.86
CA ASP A 107 -12.38 1.38 3.68
C ASP A 107 -11.69 2.52 2.89
N ALA A 108 -11.16 3.52 3.60
CA ALA A 108 -10.38 4.62 3.00
C ALA A 108 -9.10 4.10 2.31
N PHE A 109 -8.35 3.22 2.95
CA PHE A 109 -7.15 2.61 2.36
C PHE A 109 -7.46 1.90 1.05
N PHE A 110 -8.49 1.04 1.02
CA PHE A 110 -8.87 0.35 -0.20
C PHE A 110 -9.50 1.27 -1.25
N SER A 111 -10.09 2.39 -0.84
CA SER A 111 -10.51 3.44 -1.77
C SER A 111 -9.31 4.06 -2.48
N ASP A 112 -8.25 4.43 -1.72
CA ASP A 112 -7.02 4.97 -2.29
C ASP A 112 -6.30 3.94 -3.19
N CYS A 113 -6.27 2.66 -2.78
CA CYS A 113 -5.74 1.57 -3.61
C CYS A 113 -6.47 1.47 -4.96
N ARG A 114 -7.81 1.58 -4.98
CA ARG A 114 -8.58 1.56 -6.24
C ARG A 114 -8.23 2.74 -7.14
N LYS A 115 -8.10 3.95 -6.59
CA LYS A 115 -7.73 5.16 -7.34
C LYS A 115 -6.34 5.05 -7.96
N LEU A 116 -5.46 4.27 -7.33
CA LEU A 116 -4.10 3.98 -7.80
C LEU A 116 -4.01 2.71 -8.66
N ASN A 117 -5.14 2.09 -9.01
CA ASN A 117 -5.19 0.82 -9.74
C ASN A 117 -4.38 -0.31 -9.08
N ILE A 118 -4.27 -0.29 -7.75
CA ILE A 118 -3.68 -1.37 -6.96
C ILE A 118 -4.73 -2.47 -6.81
N LYS A 119 -4.39 -3.67 -7.26
CA LYS A 119 -5.27 -4.84 -7.14
C LYS A 119 -5.49 -5.16 -5.66
N ARG A 120 -6.75 -5.39 -5.27
CA ARG A 120 -7.05 -5.89 -3.93
C ARG A 120 -6.43 -7.29 -3.76
N PRO A 121 -5.75 -7.58 -2.63
CA PRO A 121 -5.28 -8.93 -2.33
C PRO A 121 -6.39 -9.97 -2.39
N ASP A 122 -6.04 -11.21 -2.73
CA ASP A 122 -7.02 -12.31 -2.82
C ASP A 122 -7.62 -12.62 -1.44
N VAL A 123 -6.84 -12.43 -0.38
CA VAL A 123 -7.29 -12.50 1.02
C VAL A 123 -6.84 -11.24 1.75
N VAL A 124 -7.78 -10.61 2.47
CA VAL A 124 -7.53 -9.51 3.41
C VAL A 124 -8.06 -9.96 4.77
N GLU A 125 -7.16 -10.14 5.74
CA GLU A 125 -7.49 -10.70 7.05
C GLU A 125 -7.25 -9.70 8.17
N PRO A 126 -8.29 -9.25 8.89
CA PRO A 126 -8.13 -8.47 10.12
C PRO A 126 -7.43 -9.29 11.22
N ALA A 127 -6.48 -8.69 11.92
CA ALA A 127 -5.75 -9.35 12.99
C ALA A 127 -6.67 -9.81 14.13
N THR A 128 -7.75 -9.07 14.41
CA THR A 128 -8.77 -9.43 15.41
C THR A 128 -9.43 -10.79 15.15
N ASN A 129 -9.44 -11.28 13.90
CA ASN A 129 -10.00 -12.60 13.55
C ASN A 129 -9.05 -13.76 13.84
N CYS A 130 -7.78 -13.50 14.24
CA CYS A 130 -6.73 -14.51 14.34
C CYS A 130 -6.16 -14.67 15.76
N ILE A 131 -6.87 -14.18 16.77
CA ILE A 131 -6.43 -14.26 18.17
C ILE A 131 -6.16 -15.70 18.64
N PRO A 132 -6.98 -16.71 18.31
CA PRO A 132 -6.71 -18.10 18.68
C PRO A 132 -5.41 -18.61 18.06
N GLU A 133 -5.10 -18.26 16.80
CA GLU A 133 -3.87 -18.64 16.11
C GLU A 133 -2.65 -18.01 16.78
N PHE A 134 -2.76 -16.76 17.21
CA PHE A 134 -1.67 -16.06 17.94
C PHE A 134 -1.38 -16.76 19.26
N ILE A 135 -2.41 -17.05 20.05
CA ILE A 135 -2.28 -17.77 21.32
C ILE A 135 -1.62 -19.13 21.10
N HIS A 136 -2.09 -19.90 20.10
CA HIS A 136 -1.53 -21.21 19.80
C HIS A 136 -0.03 -21.14 19.40
N MET A 137 0.36 -20.18 18.56
CA MET A 137 1.77 -20.02 18.20
C MET A 137 2.62 -19.70 19.43
N ILE A 138 2.14 -18.84 20.33
CA ILE A 138 2.84 -18.48 21.57
C ILE A 138 3.00 -19.70 22.50
N GLU A 139 1.94 -20.53 22.66
CA GLU A 139 2.00 -21.76 23.45
C GLU A 139 3.10 -22.70 22.94
N VAL A 140 3.16 -22.90 21.62
CA VAL A 140 4.20 -23.73 20.98
C VAL A 140 5.60 -23.14 21.17
N LEU A 141 5.76 -21.82 21.06
CA LEU A 141 7.05 -21.15 21.29
C LEU A 141 7.51 -21.28 22.75
N LEU A 142 6.57 -21.20 23.72
CA LEU A 142 6.85 -21.44 25.13
C LEU A 142 7.26 -22.92 25.38
N GLU A 143 6.52 -23.87 24.80
CA GLU A 143 6.82 -25.32 24.93
C GLU A 143 8.19 -25.65 24.33
N LYS A 144 8.56 -25.06 23.19
CA LYS A 144 9.87 -25.23 22.56
C LYS A 144 10.99 -24.45 23.24
N GLY A 145 10.69 -23.59 24.22
CA GLY A 145 11.67 -22.82 24.99
C GLY A 145 12.22 -21.60 24.27
N PHE A 146 11.56 -21.12 23.22
CA PHE A 146 11.88 -19.87 22.51
C PHE A 146 11.17 -18.64 23.11
N ALA A 147 10.21 -18.85 24.00
CA ALA A 147 9.51 -17.78 24.70
C ALA A 147 9.57 -17.97 26.23
N TYR A 148 9.29 -16.88 26.95
CA TYR A 148 9.25 -16.90 28.42
C TYR A 148 8.24 -15.89 28.95
N GLU A 149 7.71 -16.15 30.15
CA GLU A 149 6.89 -15.22 30.91
C GLU A 149 7.74 -14.41 31.89
N MET A 150 7.57 -13.08 31.90
CA MET A 150 8.19 -12.18 32.87
C MET A 150 7.31 -10.94 33.08
N GLY A 151 7.14 -10.55 34.34
CA GLY A 151 6.34 -9.38 34.71
C GLY A 151 4.86 -9.45 34.29
N GLY A 152 4.38 -10.65 33.88
CA GLY A 152 3.05 -10.92 33.39
C GLY A 152 2.90 -10.86 31.87
N ASN A 153 3.93 -10.47 31.12
CA ASN A 153 3.98 -10.49 29.66
C ASN A 153 4.72 -11.72 29.14
N ILE A 154 4.45 -12.08 27.88
CA ILE A 154 5.17 -13.15 27.19
C ILE A 154 6.14 -12.53 26.19
N TYR A 155 7.40 -12.92 26.26
CA TYR A 155 8.48 -12.42 25.42
C TYR A 155 9.08 -13.54 24.59
N PHE A 156 9.53 -13.22 23.38
CA PHE A 156 10.42 -14.07 22.61
C PHE A 156 11.86 -13.87 23.09
N ASP A 157 12.58 -14.98 23.33
CA ASP A 157 13.97 -15.02 23.80
C ASP A 157 14.91 -15.08 22.59
N THR A 158 15.41 -13.93 22.16
CA THR A 158 16.28 -13.82 20.98
C THR A 158 17.64 -14.49 21.19
N SER A 159 18.06 -14.70 22.44
CA SER A 159 19.32 -15.42 22.76
C SER A 159 19.30 -16.90 22.40
N LYS A 160 18.12 -17.46 22.11
CA LYS A 160 17.98 -18.86 21.67
C LYS A 160 18.33 -19.06 20.19
N LEU A 161 18.44 -17.97 19.43
CA LEU A 161 18.76 -18.01 18.01
C LEU A 161 20.28 -17.88 17.81
N GLN A 162 20.84 -18.69 16.92
CA GLN A 162 22.26 -18.58 16.55
C GLN A 162 22.56 -17.29 15.79
N ASN A 163 21.59 -16.81 15.00
CA ASN A 163 21.68 -15.58 14.24
C ASN A 163 20.30 -14.88 14.22
N TYR A 164 20.12 -13.91 15.12
CA TYR A 164 18.88 -13.13 15.16
C TYR A 164 18.86 -12.05 14.07
N HIS A 165 19.99 -11.39 13.81
CA HIS A 165 20.09 -10.30 12.84
C HIS A 165 20.32 -10.80 11.40
N VAL A 166 19.36 -11.59 10.89
CA VAL A 166 19.48 -12.30 9.62
C VAL A 166 19.65 -11.40 8.39
N PHE A 167 19.05 -10.19 8.40
CA PHE A 167 19.14 -9.24 7.29
C PHE A 167 20.37 -8.34 7.33
N SER A 168 20.92 -8.11 8.51
CA SER A 168 22.04 -7.21 8.70
C SER A 168 23.33 -7.98 8.96
N GLY A 169 24.42 -7.62 8.27
CA GLY A 169 25.75 -7.94 8.74
C GLY A 169 26.18 -6.96 9.86
N GLN A 170 25.25 -6.24 10.48
CA GLN A 170 25.47 -5.21 11.49
C GLN A 170 25.47 -5.83 12.88
N THR A 171 26.25 -5.27 13.76
CA THR A 171 26.27 -5.64 15.19
C THR A 171 25.04 -5.04 15.91
N GLU A 172 24.69 -5.63 17.06
CA GLU A 172 23.60 -5.15 17.92
C GLU A 172 23.70 -3.64 18.23
N ASP A 173 24.92 -3.16 18.45
CA ASP A 173 25.21 -1.73 18.75
C ASP A 173 24.93 -0.80 17.56
N GLU A 174 25.15 -1.24 16.32
CA GLU A 174 24.88 -0.45 15.13
C GLU A 174 23.38 -0.38 14.80
N LEU A 175 22.61 -1.39 15.19
CA LEU A 175 21.16 -1.43 15.04
C LEU A 175 20.45 -0.61 16.11
N LEU A 176 21.02 -0.54 17.33
CA LEU A 176 20.52 0.30 18.42
C LEU A 176 20.65 1.81 18.16
N VAL A 177 21.59 2.24 17.31
CA VAL A 177 21.74 3.64 16.89
C VAL A 177 20.54 4.13 16.06
N GLY A 178 19.77 3.23 15.44
CA GLY A 178 18.51 3.54 14.74
C GLY A 178 17.26 3.56 15.63
N VAL A 179 17.35 3.08 16.87
CA VAL A 179 16.27 3.12 17.84
C VAL A 179 16.22 4.50 18.48
N ARG A 180 15.07 5.18 18.39
CA ARG A 180 14.86 6.55 18.91
C ARG A 180 15.32 6.68 20.34
N GLU A 181 16.02 7.76 20.67
CA GLU A 181 16.56 8.09 21.99
C GLU A 181 15.52 8.18 23.13
N ASP A 182 14.21 8.12 22.82
CA ASP A 182 13.09 8.27 23.76
C ASP A 182 12.41 6.95 24.16
N VAL A 183 13.01 5.77 23.89
CA VAL A 183 12.43 4.46 24.26
C VAL A 183 12.81 4.11 25.68
N GLU A 184 11.83 4.10 26.60
CA GLU A 184 12.02 3.57 27.95
C GLU A 184 12.36 2.06 27.88
N GLU A 185 13.45 1.67 28.53
CA GLU A 185 13.91 0.29 28.60
C GLU A 185 12.89 -0.57 29.40
N ASP A 186 12.38 -1.66 28.78
CA ASP A 186 11.57 -2.65 29.51
C ASP A 186 12.48 -3.56 30.34
N THR A 187 12.52 -3.30 31.61
CA THR A 187 13.35 -4.01 32.58
C THR A 187 12.97 -5.49 32.80
N ASN A 188 11.82 -5.94 32.23
CA ASN A 188 11.39 -7.34 32.27
C ASN A 188 12.02 -8.18 31.16
N LYS A 189 12.62 -7.58 30.12
CA LYS A 189 13.32 -8.31 29.07
C LYS A 189 14.62 -8.93 29.59
N LYS A 190 14.87 -10.20 29.25
CA LYS A 190 16.14 -10.87 29.54
C LYS A 190 17.27 -10.29 28.68
N ASN A 191 16.98 -10.02 27.43
CA ASN A 191 17.90 -9.42 26.47
C ASN A 191 17.25 -8.17 25.87
N LYS A 192 18.05 -7.16 25.51
CA LYS A 192 17.52 -5.90 24.92
C LYS A 192 16.74 -6.12 23.64
N SER A 193 17.15 -7.09 22.84
CA SER A 193 16.52 -7.47 21.56
C SER A 193 15.27 -8.32 21.70
N ASP A 194 14.93 -8.82 22.90
CA ASP A 194 13.70 -9.57 23.11
C ASP A 194 12.49 -8.69 22.81
N PHE A 195 11.43 -9.30 22.30
CA PHE A 195 10.22 -8.58 21.93
C PHE A 195 8.97 -9.28 22.49
N VAL A 196 7.91 -8.50 22.68
CA VAL A 196 6.68 -8.99 23.30
C VAL A 196 5.85 -9.77 22.29
N LEU A 197 5.40 -10.96 22.69
CA LEU A 197 4.45 -11.80 21.97
C LEU A 197 3.02 -11.59 22.46
N TRP A 198 2.85 -11.39 23.79
CA TRP A 198 1.55 -11.12 24.41
C TRP A 198 1.69 -10.16 25.58
N PHE A 199 0.88 -9.11 25.58
CA PHE A 199 0.81 -8.14 26.66
C PHE A 199 -0.36 -8.47 27.60
N THR A 200 -0.10 -8.69 28.89
CA THR A 200 -1.13 -8.69 29.94
C THR A 200 -0.99 -7.46 30.83
N LYS A 201 0.21 -6.88 30.92
CA LYS A 201 0.49 -5.65 31.65
C LYS A 201 1.26 -4.71 30.76
N SER A 202 0.72 -3.53 30.56
CA SER A 202 1.36 -2.41 29.87
C SER A 202 1.30 -1.19 30.76
N LYS A 203 2.31 -0.32 30.68
CA LYS A 203 2.26 1.02 31.33
C LYS A 203 1.11 1.86 30.77
N PHE A 204 0.61 1.51 29.59
CA PHE A 204 -0.52 2.13 28.90
C PHE A 204 -1.73 1.19 28.97
N ASP A 205 -2.33 1.08 30.17
CA ASP A 205 -3.41 0.14 30.49
C ASP A 205 -4.76 0.50 29.81
N ASP A 206 -4.77 1.55 29.01
CA ASP A 206 -5.93 2.11 28.30
C ASP A 206 -6.34 1.31 27.05
N GLN A 207 -5.71 0.15 26.77
CA GLN A 207 -6.05 -0.70 25.62
C GLN A 207 -7.49 -1.14 25.70
N GLU A 208 -8.30 -0.76 24.69
CA GLU A 208 -9.74 -1.07 24.65
C GLU A 208 -9.98 -2.54 24.25
N LEU A 209 -9.16 -3.06 23.30
CA LEU A 209 -9.30 -4.43 22.80
C LEU A 209 -8.36 -5.37 23.55
N LYS A 210 -8.96 -6.25 24.34
CA LYS A 210 -8.25 -7.31 25.09
C LYS A 210 -9.00 -8.63 24.98
N TRP A 211 -8.27 -9.72 24.99
CA TRP A 211 -8.80 -11.07 24.87
C TRP A 211 -8.29 -11.96 26.00
N GLU A 212 -9.11 -12.92 26.38
CA GLU A 212 -8.70 -13.97 27.33
C GLU A 212 -7.61 -14.85 26.71
N SER A 213 -6.61 -15.18 27.50
CA SER A 213 -5.53 -16.08 27.11
C SER A 213 -5.10 -16.95 28.30
N PRO A 214 -4.30 -18.02 28.10
CA PRO A 214 -3.73 -18.81 29.20
C PRO A 214 -2.92 -17.99 30.21
N TRP A 215 -2.43 -16.82 29.80
CA TRP A 215 -1.60 -15.91 30.63
C TRP A 215 -2.40 -14.77 31.26
N GLY A 216 -3.68 -14.70 30.97
CA GLY A 216 -4.60 -13.66 31.43
C GLY A 216 -5.15 -12.79 30.31
N LEU A 217 -5.96 -11.81 30.70
CA LEU A 217 -6.57 -10.84 29.80
C LEU A 217 -5.50 -9.93 29.19
N GLY A 218 -5.39 -9.89 27.86
CA GLY A 218 -4.32 -9.16 27.19
C GLY A 218 -4.52 -9.00 25.68
N TYR A 219 -3.45 -8.65 24.97
CA TYR A 219 -3.45 -8.45 23.52
C TYR A 219 -2.11 -8.87 22.89
N PRO A 220 -2.09 -9.24 21.58
CA PRO A 220 -0.89 -9.71 20.92
C PRO A 220 0.14 -8.59 20.70
N GLY A 221 1.41 -8.97 20.63
CA GLY A 221 2.47 -8.14 20.05
C GLY A 221 2.27 -7.98 18.53
N TRP A 222 2.91 -6.97 17.95
CA TRP A 222 2.70 -6.62 16.54
C TRP A 222 3.20 -7.68 15.54
N HIS A 223 4.32 -8.32 15.84
CA HIS A 223 5.02 -9.17 14.87
C HIS A 223 4.33 -10.53 14.64
N ILE A 224 3.53 -11.00 15.61
CA ILE A 224 2.87 -12.30 15.51
C ILE A 224 1.71 -12.31 14.52
N GLU A 225 1.13 -11.14 14.23
CA GLU A 225 0.03 -11.00 13.28
C GLU A 225 0.40 -11.55 11.91
N CYS A 226 1.49 -11.00 11.31
CA CYS A 226 1.91 -11.37 9.97
C CYS A 226 2.37 -12.83 9.89
N SER A 227 3.05 -13.34 10.91
CA SER A 227 3.45 -14.75 10.98
C SER A 227 2.25 -15.70 10.93
N CYS A 228 1.26 -15.48 11.79
CA CYS A 228 0.09 -16.37 11.88
C CYS A 228 -0.85 -16.22 10.71
N ILE A 229 -1.12 -14.99 10.27
CA ILE A 229 -2.05 -14.72 9.17
C ILE A 229 -1.50 -15.28 7.85
N SER A 230 -0.21 -15.11 7.59
CA SER A 230 0.40 -15.70 6.40
C SER A 230 0.34 -17.23 6.42
N MET A 231 0.68 -17.88 7.54
CA MET A 231 0.61 -19.34 7.67
C MET A 231 -0.81 -19.86 7.53
N LYS A 232 -1.80 -19.18 8.12
CA LYS A 232 -3.22 -19.55 8.02
C LYS A 232 -3.70 -19.65 6.57
N HIS A 233 -3.24 -18.75 5.72
CA HIS A 233 -3.75 -18.62 4.35
C HIS A 233 -2.81 -19.14 3.27
N LEU A 234 -1.49 -19.14 3.50
CA LEU A 234 -0.46 -19.54 2.54
C LEU A 234 0.27 -20.84 2.91
N GLY A 235 0.09 -21.31 4.16
CA GLY A 235 0.78 -22.49 4.67
C GLY A 235 2.18 -22.18 5.21
N GLU A 236 2.95 -23.25 5.45
CA GLU A 236 4.24 -23.20 6.13
C GLU A 236 5.41 -22.80 5.24
N TYR A 237 5.21 -22.76 3.93
CA TYR A 237 6.22 -22.42 2.92
C TYR A 237 5.71 -21.28 2.05
N MET A 238 6.20 -20.09 2.30
CA MET A 238 5.84 -18.90 1.56
C MET A 238 6.92 -18.56 0.53
N ASP A 239 6.53 -18.09 -0.65
CA ASP A 239 7.50 -17.69 -1.68
C ASP A 239 8.04 -16.29 -1.43
N ILE A 240 7.16 -15.30 -1.30
CA ILE A 240 7.56 -13.89 -1.22
C ILE A 240 6.88 -13.21 -0.04
N HIS A 241 7.66 -12.51 0.77
CA HIS A 241 7.20 -11.57 1.79
C HIS A 241 7.60 -10.15 1.43
N CYS A 242 6.63 -9.23 1.42
CA CYS A 242 6.80 -7.84 0.98
C CYS A 242 6.60 -6.83 2.11
N GLY A 243 7.33 -5.72 2.04
CA GLY A 243 7.15 -4.56 2.91
C GLY A 243 8.04 -3.37 2.53
N GLY A 244 8.04 -2.34 3.34
CA GLY A 244 9.00 -1.24 3.26
C GLY A 244 10.37 -1.61 3.85
N VAL A 245 11.43 -0.89 3.53
CA VAL A 245 12.76 -1.12 4.12
C VAL A 245 12.77 -0.91 5.63
N ASP A 246 11.84 -0.15 6.18
CA ASP A 246 11.62 0.02 7.61
C ASP A 246 11.03 -1.22 8.29
N ASN A 247 10.43 -2.13 7.56
CA ASN A 247 9.98 -3.43 8.08
C ASN A 247 11.14 -4.42 8.27
N ILE A 248 12.29 -4.22 7.64
CA ILE A 248 13.43 -5.15 7.74
C ILE A 248 13.77 -5.40 9.20
N PHE A 249 13.93 -4.31 9.97
CA PHE A 249 14.18 -4.37 11.40
C PHE A 249 13.30 -3.33 12.13
N PRO A 250 12.62 -3.71 13.23
CA PRO A 250 12.62 -5.04 13.83
C PRO A 250 11.59 -6.03 13.24
N HIS A 251 10.58 -5.56 12.43
CA HIS A 251 9.37 -6.31 12.14
C HIS A 251 9.63 -7.65 11.44
N HIS A 252 10.20 -7.67 10.25
CA HIS A 252 10.45 -8.90 9.50
C HIS A 252 11.52 -9.78 10.16
N THR A 253 12.51 -9.17 10.85
CA THR A 253 13.48 -9.92 11.66
C THR A 253 12.78 -10.71 12.77
N ASN A 254 11.82 -10.09 13.46
CA ASN A 254 11.04 -10.72 14.52
C ASN A 254 10.07 -11.77 13.97
N GLU A 255 9.49 -11.53 12.79
CA GLU A 255 8.66 -12.52 12.12
C GLU A 255 9.46 -13.79 11.75
N ILE A 256 10.66 -13.64 11.20
CA ILE A 256 11.55 -14.79 10.92
C ILE A 256 11.86 -15.53 12.21
N ALA A 257 12.25 -14.80 13.27
CA ALA A 257 12.59 -15.37 14.56
C ALA A 257 11.46 -16.26 15.11
N GLN A 258 10.23 -15.75 15.17
CA GLN A 258 9.09 -16.50 15.70
C GLN A 258 8.60 -17.58 14.74
N SER A 259 8.52 -17.30 13.44
CA SER A 259 7.99 -18.25 12.45
C SER A 259 8.89 -19.47 12.27
N GLU A 260 10.20 -19.26 12.09
CA GLU A 260 11.14 -20.37 11.89
C GLU A 260 11.39 -21.17 13.20
N SER A 261 11.30 -20.52 14.37
CA SER A 261 11.31 -21.22 15.65
C SER A 261 10.05 -22.07 15.87
N TYR A 262 8.88 -21.55 15.46
CA TYR A 262 7.62 -22.27 15.48
C TYR A 262 7.64 -23.49 14.55
N LEU A 263 8.04 -23.31 13.30
CA LEU A 263 8.03 -24.33 12.26
C LEU A 263 9.20 -25.33 12.39
N GLY A 264 10.40 -24.85 12.72
CA GLY A 264 11.64 -25.64 12.73
C GLY A 264 12.32 -25.73 11.36
N HIS A 265 11.90 -24.93 10.39
CA HIS A 265 12.48 -24.84 9.04
C HIS A 265 12.36 -23.41 8.51
N LYS A 266 13.04 -23.14 7.37
CA LYS A 266 12.94 -21.86 6.67
C LYS A 266 11.49 -21.61 6.23
N TRP A 267 10.97 -20.43 6.56
CA TRP A 267 9.57 -20.06 6.32
C TRP A 267 9.32 -19.39 4.99
N CYS A 268 10.15 -18.38 4.61
CA CYS A 268 9.98 -17.59 3.41
C CYS A 268 11.25 -17.58 2.55
N ASN A 269 11.08 -17.70 1.22
CA ASN A 269 12.22 -17.77 0.30
C ASN A 269 12.75 -16.41 -0.09
N TYR A 270 11.88 -15.45 -0.45
CA TYR A 270 12.26 -14.15 -1.00
C TYR A 270 11.68 -13.03 -0.15
N TRP A 271 12.54 -12.08 0.23
CA TRP A 271 12.18 -10.89 1.02
C TRP A 271 12.29 -9.66 0.15
N PHE A 272 11.14 -9.07 -0.19
CA PHE A 272 11.01 -7.95 -1.11
C PHE A 272 10.75 -6.66 -0.34
N HIS A 273 11.67 -5.68 -0.43
CA HIS A 273 11.57 -4.42 0.30
C HIS A 273 11.62 -3.21 -0.62
N VAL A 274 10.67 -2.32 -0.42
CA VAL A 274 10.54 -1.07 -1.16
C VAL A 274 11.16 0.08 -0.38
N HIS A 275 11.99 0.86 -1.04
CA HIS A 275 12.68 2.00 -0.41
C HIS A 275 11.73 3.19 -0.21
N HIS A 276 12.12 4.10 0.71
CA HIS A 276 11.31 5.24 1.14
C HIS A 276 10.98 6.22 0.01
N LEU A 277 9.83 6.89 0.18
CA LEU A 277 9.53 8.16 -0.45
C LEU A 277 10.04 9.28 0.48
N ASN A 278 10.90 10.14 -0.04
CA ASN A 278 11.48 11.27 0.66
C ASN A 278 10.90 12.59 0.14
N ASP A 279 10.97 13.63 0.94
CA ASP A 279 10.86 15.02 0.51
C ASP A 279 12.21 15.73 0.69
N LYS A 280 12.28 17.03 0.38
CA LYS A 280 13.52 17.83 0.56
C LYS A 280 14.05 17.86 2.00
N SER A 281 13.23 17.48 2.99
CA SER A 281 13.61 17.41 4.42
C SER A 281 14.04 16.02 4.88
N GLY A 282 14.01 15.01 3.99
CA GLY A 282 14.33 13.61 4.27
C GLY A 282 13.13 12.68 4.18
N LYS A 283 13.09 11.59 4.97
CA LYS A 283 11.95 10.66 4.99
C LYS A 283 10.66 11.41 5.33
N MET A 284 9.65 11.27 4.47
CA MET A 284 8.30 11.77 4.77
C MET A 284 7.73 11.08 6.01
N SER A 285 7.27 11.85 6.97
CA SER A 285 6.66 11.33 8.20
C SER A 285 5.41 12.09 8.57
N LYS A 286 4.50 11.42 9.29
CA LYS A 286 3.22 11.97 9.77
C LYS A 286 3.36 13.22 10.65
N SER A 287 4.54 13.49 11.19
CA SER A 287 4.81 14.58 12.13
C SER A 287 5.41 15.85 11.51
N LYS A 288 5.76 15.84 10.22
CA LYS A 288 6.48 16.93 9.55
C LYS A 288 5.69 17.50 8.37
N GLY A 289 4.76 18.41 8.61
CA GLY A 289 4.08 19.15 7.55
C GLY A 289 2.75 18.57 7.07
N ASP A 290 2.25 19.00 5.89
CA ASP A 290 1.00 18.52 5.31
C ASP A 290 1.01 17.01 5.12
N PHE A 291 0.02 16.33 5.69
CA PHE A 291 -0.11 14.88 5.60
C PHE A 291 -0.56 14.50 4.18
N LEU A 292 0.39 14.14 3.32
CA LEU A 292 0.16 13.87 1.91
C LEU A 292 -0.61 12.56 1.70
N THR A 293 -1.87 12.68 1.34
CA THR A 293 -2.77 11.57 0.98
C THR A 293 -3.14 11.62 -0.50
N VAL A 294 -3.74 10.55 -1.02
CA VAL A 294 -4.31 10.56 -2.37
C VAL A 294 -5.41 11.61 -2.49
N SER A 295 -6.28 11.73 -1.48
CA SER A 295 -7.33 12.75 -1.47
C SER A 295 -6.78 14.18 -1.57
N LEU A 296 -5.67 14.48 -0.87
CA LEU A 296 -5.03 15.79 -0.99
C LEU A 296 -4.45 16.03 -2.39
N LEU A 297 -3.91 15.00 -3.03
CA LEU A 297 -3.46 15.13 -4.43
C LEU A 297 -4.64 15.41 -5.36
N GLU A 298 -5.78 14.74 -5.19
CA GLU A 298 -7.01 14.99 -5.95
C GLU A 298 -7.55 16.39 -5.71
N GLU A 299 -7.60 16.88 -4.45
CA GLU A 299 -8.00 18.24 -4.11
C GLU A 299 -7.13 19.31 -4.80
N LYS A 300 -5.85 18.99 -5.02
CA LYS A 300 -4.92 19.84 -5.77
C LYS A 300 -5.02 19.66 -7.29
N GLY A 301 -5.94 18.82 -7.79
CA GLY A 301 -6.19 18.59 -9.21
C GLY A 301 -5.32 17.53 -9.87
N TYR A 302 -4.56 16.74 -9.11
CA TYR A 302 -3.78 15.65 -9.67
C TYR A 302 -4.61 14.38 -9.84
N ASN A 303 -4.49 13.74 -11.00
CA ASN A 303 -4.98 12.39 -11.19
C ASN A 303 -4.10 11.40 -10.38
N PRO A 304 -4.69 10.52 -9.55
CA PRO A 304 -3.93 9.53 -8.77
C PRO A 304 -2.98 8.66 -9.62
N LEU A 305 -3.32 8.37 -10.87
CA LEU A 305 -2.47 7.58 -11.76
C LEU A 305 -1.18 8.31 -12.19
N VAL A 306 -1.14 9.64 -12.09
CA VAL A 306 0.10 10.40 -12.24
C VAL A 306 1.08 10.06 -11.10
N TYR A 307 0.57 9.90 -9.87
CA TYR A 307 1.39 9.47 -8.75
C TYR A 307 1.87 8.00 -8.95
N ARG A 308 1.01 7.12 -9.47
CA ARG A 308 1.43 5.76 -9.83
C ARG A 308 2.54 5.80 -10.89
N LEU A 309 2.38 6.56 -11.97
CA LEU A 309 3.43 6.74 -13.00
C LEU A 309 4.72 7.28 -12.40
N PHE A 310 4.64 8.27 -11.52
CA PHE A 310 5.80 8.81 -10.81
C PHE A 310 6.55 7.72 -10.02
N CYS A 311 5.84 6.87 -9.29
CA CYS A 311 6.44 5.75 -8.57
C CYS A 311 7.13 4.76 -9.53
N LEU A 312 6.49 4.41 -10.65
CA LEU A 312 7.01 3.45 -11.63
C LEU A 312 8.24 3.96 -12.40
N GLN A 313 8.52 5.26 -12.39
CA GLN A 313 9.72 5.84 -13.03
C GLN A 313 11.01 5.60 -12.24
N SER A 314 10.91 5.14 -11.00
CA SER A 314 12.06 4.83 -10.16
C SER A 314 12.06 3.37 -9.76
N HIS A 315 13.23 2.76 -9.73
CA HIS A 315 13.38 1.39 -9.24
C HIS A 315 12.96 1.30 -7.76
N TYR A 316 12.27 0.22 -7.35
CA TYR A 316 11.72 0.06 -6.00
C TYR A 316 12.80 0.07 -4.89
N ARG A 317 14.03 -0.38 -5.22
CA ARG A 317 15.18 -0.39 -4.30
C ARG A 317 15.88 0.97 -4.14
N LYS A 318 15.46 2.00 -4.86
CA LYS A 318 16.02 3.35 -4.75
C LYS A 318 15.08 4.26 -3.98
N PRO A 319 15.61 5.17 -3.13
CA PRO A 319 14.78 6.22 -2.56
C PRO A 319 14.21 7.08 -3.69
N LEU A 320 12.98 7.54 -3.51
CA LEU A 320 12.30 8.41 -4.47
C LEU A 320 12.03 9.76 -3.80
N GLU A 321 12.39 10.86 -4.45
CA GLU A 321 12.16 12.20 -3.93
C GLU A 321 10.89 12.79 -4.53
N PHE A 322 9.96 13.18 -3.67
CA PHE A 322 8.70 13.83 -4.04
C PHE A 322 8.81 15.34 -4.02
N SER A 323 8.29 15.99 -5.05
CA SER A 323 7.90 17.40 -5.03
C SER A 323 6.70 17.63 -5.94
N TYR A 324 5.93 18.68 -5.68
CA TYR A 324 4.82 19.06 -6.58
C TYR A 324 5.32 19.41 -7.98
N GLU A 325 6.50 20.04 -8.11
CA GLU A 325 7.11 20.33 -9.42
C GLU A 325 7.37 19.05 -10.24
N VAL A 326 7.86 17.99 -9.59
CA VAL A 326 8.04 16.69 -10.25
C VAL A 326 6.68 16.11 -10.65
N LEU A 327 5.67 16.23 -9.79
CA LEU A 327 4.32 15.71 -10.10
C LEU A 327 3.66 16.50 -11.25
N ASP A 328 3.88 17.82 -11.36
CA ASP A 328 3.43 18.65 -12.51
C ASP A 328 4.07 18.18 -13.82
N ASN A 329 5.37 17.88 -13.79
CA ASN A 329 6.08 17.32 -14.94
C ASN A 329 5.53 15.96 -15.33
N MET A 330 5.22 15.10 -14.34
CA MET A 330 4.61 13.79 -14.58
C MET A 330 3.19 13.92 -15.13
N THR A 331 2.41 14.88 -14.67
CA THR A 331 1.07 15.18 -15.20
C THR A 331 1.15 15.53 -16.69
N THR A 332 2.08 16.40 -17.03
CA THR A 332 2.32 16.78 -18.44
C THR A 332 2.73 15.57 -19.29
N ALA A 333 3.62 14.73 -18.78
CA ALA A 333 4.09 13.53 -19.47
C ALA A 333 2.97 12.49 -19.65
N TYR A 334 2.16 12.26 -18.61
CA TYR A 334 1.03 11.35 -18.63
C TYR A 334 -0.04 11.80 -19.64
N ASN A 335 -0.42 13.07 -19.63
CA ASN A 335 -1.41 13.61 -20.58
C ASN A 335 -0.93 13.53 -22.03
N LYS A 336 0.36 13.79 -22.28
CA LYS A 336 0.97 13.60 -23.63
C LYS A 336 0.94 12.13 -24.06
N LEU A 337 1.21 11.22 -23.13
CA LEU A 337 1.17 9.78 -23.39
C LEU A 337 -0.24 9.32 -23.75
N LEU A 338 -1.25 9.70 -22.96
CA LEU A 338 -2.66 9.38 -23.21
C LEU A 338 -3.12 9.93 -24.56
N LYS A 339 -2.82 11.20 -24.86
CA LYS A 339 -3.16 11.81 -26.16
C LYS A 339 -2.55 11.01 -27.32
N ARG A 340 -1.26 10.71 -27.24
CA ARG A 340 -0.57 9.94 -28.29
C ARG A 340 -1.18 8.57 -28.50
N ILE A 341 -1.62 7.88 -27.45
CA ILE A 341 -2.26 6.57 -27.53
C ILE A 341 -3.70 6.69 -28.08
N ALA A 342 -4.42 7.75 -27.70
CA ALA A 342 -5.76 8.02 -28.20
C ALA A 342 -5.77 8.27 -29.72
N ASP A 343 -4.72 8.90 -30.25
CA ASP A 343 -4.56 9.19 -31.69
C ASP A 343 -4.27 7.94 -32.55
N LEU A 344 -3.93 6.78 -31.92
CA LEU A 344 -3.67 5.53 -32.64
C LEU A 344 -4.97 4.95 -33.24
N SER A 345 -4.94 4.58 -34.52
CA SER A 345 -6.04 3.90 -35.19
C SER A 345 -6.37 2.55 -34.53
N LYS A 346 -7.67 2.23 -34.51
CA LYS A 346 -8.18 0.92 -34.02
C LYS A 346 -8.23 -0.13 -35.12
N GLU A 347 -8.04 0.28 -36.37
CA GLU A 347 -8.21 -0.54 -37.56
C GLU A 347 -6.87 -1.18 -37.98
N GLY A 348 -6.96 -2.29 -38.68
CA GLY A 348 -5.81 -3.01 -39.22
C GLY A 348 -5.61 -4.37 -38.56
N GLU A 349 -4.61 -5.10 -39.04
CA GLU A 349 -4.19 -6.37 -38.49
C GLU A 349 -2.95 -6.20 -37.63
N VAL A 350 -2.81 -7.06 -36.61
CA VAL A 350 -1.66 -7.05 -35.72
C VAL A 350 -0.45 -7.68 -36.43
N ASP A 351 0.64 -6.95 -36.50
CA ASP A 351 1.94 -7.48 -36.88
C ASP A 351 2.47 -8.37 -35.74
N LYS A 352 2.37 -9.69 -35.93
CA LYS A 352 2.71 -10.67 -34.91
C LYS A 352 4.19 -10.68 -34.57
N GLU A 353 5.06 -10.38 -35.52
CA GLU A 353 6.51 -10.36 -35.33
C GLU A 353 6.88 -9.14 -34.45
N LYS A 354 6.42 -7.96 -34.81
CA LYS A 354 6.64 -6.75 -34.02
C LYS A 354 5.98 -6.81 -32.64
N PHE A 355 4.80 -7.40 -32.56
CA PHE A 355 4.15 -7.63 -31.28
C PHE A 355 4.98 -8.52 -30.35
N ALA A 356 5.48 -9.66 -30.87
CA ALA A 356 6.34 -10.56 -30.10
C ALA A 356 7.66 -9.90 -29.69
N GLU A 357 8.32 -9.16 -30.60
CA GLU A 357 9.56 -8.43 -30.32
C GLU A 357 9.40 -7.48 -29.12
N TYR A 358 8.42 -6.58 -29.16
CA TYR A 358 8.25 -5.57 -28.10
C TYR A 358 7.68 -6.14 -26.82
N LYS A 359 6.85 -7.19 -26.92
CA LYS A 359 6.38 -7.92 -25.72
C LYS A 359 7.56 -8.55 -24.98
N THR A 360 8.46 -9.23 -25.70
CA THR A 360 9.67 -9.83 -25.11
C THR A 360 10.55 -8.77 -24.44
N ARG A 361 10.78 -7.63 -25.10
CA ARG A 361 11.58 -6.53 -24.52
C ARG A 361 10.96 -5.97 -23.24
N PHE A 362 9.61 -5.87 -23.18
CA PHE A 362 8.91 -5.45 -22.00
C PHE A 362 9.02 -6.49 -20.87
N GLU A 363 8.85 -7.77 -21.19
CA GLU A 363 9.05 -8.88 -20.25
C GLU A 363 10.48 -8.91 -19.72
N ASP A 364 11.48 -8.77 -20.57
CA ASP A 364 12.90 -8.77 -20.17
C ASP A 364 13.20 -7.62 -19.19
N ALA A 365 12.62 -6.42 -19.41
CA ALA A 365 12.74 -5.31 -18.47
C ALA A 365 12.11 -5.61 -17.10
N LEU A 366 10.94 -6.26 -17.06
CA LEU A 366 10.29 -6.64 -15.82
C LEU A 366 11.04 -7.82 -15.14
N CYS A 367 11.63 -8.71 -15.90
CA CYS A 367 12.40 -9.85 -15.39
C CYS A 367 13.76 -9.44 -14.81
N ASP A 368 14.23 -8.24 -15.09
CA ASP A 368 15.45 -7.63 -14.55
C ASP A 368 15.10 -6.85 -13.27
N ASP A 369 14.83 -7.59 -12.21
CA ASP A 369 14.51 -7.07 -10.87
C ASP A 369 13.40 -5.98 -10.87
N LEU A 370 12.32 -6.21 -11.62
CA LEU A 370 11.19 -5.30 -11.76
C LEU A 370 11.59 -3.89 -12.23
N ASN A 371 12.44 -3.79 -13.23
CA ASN A 371 12.91 -2.52 -13.78
C ASN A 371 11.79 -1.77 -14.52
N SER A 372 10.86 -1.22 -13.75
CA SER A 372 9.68 -0.51 -14.26
C SER A 372 10.06 0.72 -15.10
N SER A 373 11.15 1.40 -14.77
CA SER A 373 11.63 2.54 -15.55
C SER A 373 12.06 2.13 -16.97
N MET A 374 12.70 0.95 -17.11
CA MET A 374 13.04 0.39 -18.42
C MET A 374 11.79 -0.11 -19.14
N ALA A 375 10.84 -0.75 -18.45
CA ALA A 375 9.56 -1.15 -19.02
C ALA A 375 8.78 0.04 -19.61
N ILE A 376 8.76 1.20 -18.91
CA ILE A 376 8.21 2.45 -19.42
C ILE A 376 9.00 2.98 -20.62
N THR A 377 10.33 2.84 -20.62
CA THR A 377 11.18 3.19 -21.77
C THR A 377 10.79 2.38 -22.99
N VAL A 378 10.60 1.06 -22.84
CA VAL A 378 10.12 0.17 -23.91
C VAL A 378 8.76 0.61 -24.45
N LEU A 379 7.83 1.03 -23.59
CA LEU A 379 6.54 1.59 -24.01
C LEU A 379 6.72 2.83 -24.92
N TYR A 380 7.59 3.78 -24.52
CA TYR A 380 7.85 4.97 -25.34
C TYR A 380 8.57 4.67 -26.66
N GLU A 381 9.49 3.70 -26.67
CA GLU A 381 10.17 3.25 -27.90
C GLU A 381 9.20 2.57 -28.83
N MET A 382 8.37 1.67 -28.33
CA MET A 382 7.32 0.97 -29.06
C MET A 382 6.36 1.97 -29.74
N LEU A 383 5.93 3.00 -29.04
CA LEU A 383 5.08 4.05 -29.62
C LEU A 383 5.77 4.82 -30.77
N LYS A 384 7.10 4.93 -30.78
CA LYS A 384 7.89 5.60 -31.84
C LYS A 384 8.25 4.67 -32.99
N ALA A 385 8.18 3.34 -32.79
CA ALA A 385 8.65 2.37 -33.74
C ALA A 385 7.83 2.40 -35.05
N ASP A 386 8.48 1.96 -36.13
CA ASP A 386 7.84 1.78 -37.43
C ASP A 386 7.01 0.50 -37.45
N MET A 387 5.76 0.62 -37.03
CA MET A 387 4.74 -0.43 -37.06
C MET A 387 3.36 0.21 -37.10
N ASN A 388 2.35 -0.54 -37.53
CA ASN A 388 1.00 -0.03 -37.62
C ASN A 388 0.36 0.23 -36.23
N ASP A 389 -0.61 1.14 -36.19
CA ASP A 389 -1.25 1.59 -34.97
C ASP A 389 -2.02 0.50 -34.23
N LYS A 390 -2.61 -0.46 -34.95
CA LYS A 390 -3.31 -1.60 -34.35
C LYS A 390 -2.37 -2.43 -33.50
N THR A 391 -1.17 -2.71 -33.98
CA THR A 391 -0.12 -3.42 -33.24
C THR A 391 0.31 -2.64 -31.99
N LYS A 392 0.51 -1.31 -32.13
CA LYS A 392 0.84 -0.46 -30.98
C LYS A 392 -0.25 -0.49 -29.92
N ARG A 393 -1.53 -0.42 -30.32
CA ARG A 393 -2.66 -0.47 -29.36
C ARG A 393 -2.73 -1.79 -28.60
N GLU A 394 -2.53 -2.92 -29.28
CA GLU A 394 -2.53 -4.23 -28.63
C GLU A 394 -1.33 -4.39 -27.67
N LEU A 395 -0.16 -3.82 -28.03
CA LEU A 395 1.00 -3.76 -27.12
C LEU A 395 0.74 -2.86 -25.92
N VAL A 396 0.13 -1.68 -26.10
CA VAL A 396 -0.29 -0.81 -24.99
C VAL A 396 -1.23 -1.55 -24.06
N LYS A 397 -2.22 -2.26 -24.62
CA LYS A 397 -3.15 -3.07 -23.82
C LYS A 397 -2.41 -4.12 -22.98
N SER A 398 -1.48 -4.83 -23.59
CA SER A 398 -0.67 -5.85 -22.92
C SER A 398 0.20 -5.25 -21.83
N PHE A 399 0.90 -4.14 -22.09
CA PHE A 399 1.79 -3.50 -21.10
C PHE A 399 1.01 -2.90 -19.94
N ASP A 400 -0.20 -2.39 -20.20
CA ASP A 400 -1.04 -1.78 -19.18
C ASP A 400 -1.67 -2.80 -18.21
N GLU A 401 -1.67 -4.09 -18.54
CA GLU A 401 -1.99 -5.18 -17.60
C GLU A 401 -1.06 -5.15 -16.37
N VAL A 402 0.19 -4.72 -16.58
CA VAL A 402 1.20 -4.58 -15.51
C VAL A 402 1.31 -3.14 -15.02
N LEU A 403 1.44 -2.16 -15.92
CA LEU A 403 1.63 -0.76 -15.55
C LEU A 403 0.39 -0.17 -14.87
N SER A 404 -0.80 -0.58 -15.33
CA SER A 404 -2.12 -0.17 -14.78
C SER A 404 -2.28 1.34 -14.67
N LEU A 405 -2.01 2.01 -15.79
CA LEU A 405 -2.06 3.46 -15.94
C LEU A 405 -3.30 3.93 -16.73
N ASP A 406 -4.27 3.03 -16.98
CA ASP A 406 -5.47 3.31 -17.79
C ASP A 406 -5.17 3.91 -19.17
N LEU A 407 -4.13 3.42 -19.81
CA LEU A 407 -3.56 4.01 -21.03
C LEU A 407 -4.53 4.03 -22.22
N LEU A 408 -5.52 3.12 -22.26
CA LEU A 408 -6.50 3.01 -23.34
C LEU A 408 -7.85 3.66 -23.03
N SER A 409 -8.06 4.14 -21.80
CA SER A 409 -9.36 4.72 -21.36
C SER A 409 -9.70 6.04 -22.05
N GLY A 410 -8.71 6.72 -22.62
CA GLY A 410 -8.87 8.00 -23.32
C GLY A 410 -9.26 9.18 -22.43
N LYS A 411 -9.36 8.98 -21.13
CA LYS A 411 -9.65 10.06 -20.18
C LYS A 411 -8.32 10.77 -19.83
N ALA A 412 -7.95 11.74 -20.67
CA ALA A 412 -6.97 12.74 -20.25
C ALA A 412 -7.46 13.37 -18.93
N ALA A 413 -6.53 13.72 -18.05
CA ALA A 413 -6.82 14.35 -16.75
C ALA A 413 -7.33 15.81 -16.87
N ASP A 414 -8.06 16.12 -17.94
CA ASP A 414 -8.86 17.33 -18.06
C ASP A 414 -10.31 16.93 -17.82
N SER A 415 -10.62 16.91 -16.60
CA SER A 415 -11.93 17.13 -16.02
C SER A 415 -12.11 16.24 -14.80
N THR A 416 -12.10 16.79 -13.63
CA THR A 416 -13.04 16.55 -12.56
C THR A 416 -14.49 16.67 -13.11
N GLU A 417 -14.82 15.85 -14.10
CA GLU A 417 -16.17 15.44 -14.37
C GLU A 417 -16.26 13.99 -13.96
N GLU A 418 -16.57 13.78 -12.63
CA GLU A 418 -17.42 12.66 -12.28
C GLU A 418 -18.48 12.54 -13.37
N SER A 419 -18.81 11.34 -13.80
CA SER A 419 -20.02 11.09 -14.57
C SER A 419 -21.19 11.59 -13.74
N VAL A 420 -21.40 12.89 -13.79
CA VAL A 420 -22.59 13.53 -13.26
C VAL A 420 -23.69 12.95 -14.13
N ASP A 421 -24.57 12.21 -13.48
CA ASP A 421 -25.79 11.74 -14.09
C ASP A 421 -26.34 12.87 -14.97
N GLU A 422 -26.49 12.63 -16.25
CA GLU A 422 -26.97 13.64 -17.22
C GLU A 422 -28.28 14.27 -16.76
N GLU A 423 -29.11 13.52 -16.02
CA GLU A 423 -30.34 14.01 -15.40
C GLU A 423 -30.02 15.00 -14.27
N LEU A 424 -29.03 14.71 -13.43
CA LEU A 424 -28.61 15.61 -12.35
C LEU A 424 -28.02 16.91 -12.91
N LYS A 425 -27.22 16.82 -13.98
CA LYS A 425 -26.64 17.98 -14.67
C LYS A 425 -27.73 18.85 -15.28
N ALA A 426 -28.69 18.24 -15.97
CA ALA A 426 -29.84 18.95 -16.56
C ALA A 426 -30.68 19.62 -15.46
N TYR A 427 -30.93 18.94 -14.35
CA TYR A 427 -31.64 19.48 -13.20
C TYR A 427 -30.92 20.69 -12.59
N VAL A 428 -29.61 20.60 -12.33
CA VAL A 428 -28.80 21.69 -11.75
C VAL A 428 -28.79 22.91 -12.69
N LEU A 429 -28.56 22.70 -13.97
CA LEU A 429 -28.56 23.78 -14.95
C LEU A 429 -29.94 24.48 -15.06
N SER A 430 -31.04 23.71 -15.01
CA SER A 430 -32.40 24.26 -14.97
C SER A 430 -32.61 25.12 -13.72
N LYS A 431 -32.18 24.69 -12.57
CA LYS A 431 -32.26 25.43 -11.29
C LYS A 431 -31.39 26.69 -11.27
N ILE A 432 -30.23 26.66 -11.90
CA ILE A 432 -29.35 27.83 -12.04
C ILE A 432 -30.03 28.90 -12.93
N GLU A 433 -30.66 28.50 -14.04
CA GLU A 433 -31.41 29.45 -14.88
C GLU A 433 -32.67 30.00 -14.18
N GLU A 434 -33.41 29.17 -13.44
CA GLU A 434 -34.55 29.62 -12.63
C GLU A 434 -34.11 30.65 -11.56
N ARG A 435 -32.97 30.40 -10.86
CA ARG A 435 -32.38 31.33 -9.91
C ARG A 435 -31.93 32.64 -10.56
N LYS A 436 -31.38 32.57 -11.76
CA LYS A 436 -30.99 33.76 -12.55
C LYS A 436 -32.18 34.60 -12.96
N ALA A 437 -33.28 33.96 -13.34
CA ALA A 437 -34.54 34.65 -13.64
C ALA A 437 -35.11 35.36 -12.39
N ALA A 438 -35.18 34.66 -11.24
CA ALA A 438 -35.62 35.23 -9.97
C ALA A 438 -34.77 36.46 -9.56
N LYS A 439 -33.43 36.37 -9.68
CA LYS A 439 -32.56 37.54 -9.43
C LYS A 439 -32.86 38.72 -10.38
N LYS A 440 -33.15 38.47 -11.64
CA LYS A 440 -33.50 39.51 -12.61
C LYS A 440 -34.82 40.20 -12.27
N GLU A 441 -35.77 39.45 -11.73
CA GLU A 441 -37.07 39.94 -11.24
C GLU A 441 -37.01 40.57 -9.83
N LYS A 442 -35.80 40.58 -9.23
CA LYS A 442 -35.52 41.03 -7.85
C LYS A 442 -36.23 40.20 -6.76
N ASP A 443 -36.67 38.98 -7.09
CA ASP A 443 -37.17 38.00 -6.13
C ASP A 443 -36.00 37.25 -5.49
N PHE A 444 -35.38 37.90 -4.51
CA PHE A 444 -34.21 37.35 -3.79
C PHE A 444 -34.62 36.18 -2.87
N ALA A 445 -35.85 36.17 -2.35
CA ALA A 445 -36.35 35.08 -1.53
C ALA A 445 -36.39 33.74 -2.30
N LYS A 446 -36.90 33.79 -3.55
CA LYS A 446 -36.92 32.63 -4.45
C LYS A 446 -35.51 32.22 -4.87
N ALA A 447 -34.60 33.17 -5.13
CA ALA A 447 -33.23 32.89 -5.49
C ALA A 447 -32.46 32.18 -4.34
N ASP A 448 -32.71 32.55 -3.09
CA ASP A 448 -32.10 31.92 -1.91
C ASP A 448 -32.71 30.55 -1.61
N ALA A 449 -34.04 30.39 -1.80
CA ALA A 449 -34.68 29.07 -1.69
C ALA A 449 -34.14 28.06 -2.67
N ILE A 450 -33.88 28.45 -3.92
CA ILE A 450 -33.25 27.58 -4.93
C ILE A 450 -31.82 27.20 -4.52
N ARG A 451 -31.07 28.13 -3.94
CA ARG A 451 -29.71 27.83 -3.42
C ARG A 451 -29.76 26.83 -2.28
N ALA A 452 -30.70 26.98 -1.36
CA ALA A 452 -30.90 26.05 -0.24
C ALA A 452 -31.32 24.66 -0.76
N GLU A 453 -32.25 24.57 -1.71
CA GLU A 453 -32.67 23.32 -2.34
C GLU A 453 -31.51 22.56 -3.00
N LEU A 454 -30.64 23.27 -3.69
CA LEU A 454 -29.44 22.67 -4.29
C LEU A 454 -28.45 22.19 -3.22
N LEU A 455 -28.27 22.98 -2.15
CA LEU A 455 -27.38 22.61 -1.04
C LEU A 455 -27.88 21.36 -0.28
N GLU A 456 -29.20 21.24 -0.03
CA GLU A 456 -29.80 20.03 0.55
C GLU A 456 -29.58 18.78 -0.28
N LYS A 457 -29.43 18.93 -1.60
CA LYS A 457 -29.08 17.85 -2.53
C LYS A 457 -27.56 17.66 -2.70
N GLY A 458 -26.75 18.27 -1.82
CA GLY A 458 -25.30 18.17 -1.87
C GLY A 458 -24.66 18.92 -3.07
N ILE A 459 -25.29 20.03 -3.52
CA ILE A 459 -24.78 20.83 -4.66
C ILE A 459 -24.51 22.24 -4.18
N VAL A 460 -23.27 22.68 -4.31
CA VAL A 460 -22.83 24.05 -3.99
C VAL A 460 -22.71 24.84 -5.28
N ILE A 461 -23.33 26.04 -5.29
CA ILE A 461 -23.25 27.00 -6.42
C ILE A 461 -22.48 28.25 -6.00
N GLU A 462 -21.60 28.72 -6.89
CA GLU A 462 -20.78 29.93 -6.71
C GLU A 462 -21.03 30.92 -7.87
N ASP A 463 -21.37 32.16 -7.53
CA ASP A 463 -21.50 33.25 -8.50
C ASP A 463 -20.09 33.75 -8.86
N THR A 464 -19.68 33.68 -10.13
CA THR A 464 -18.43 34.22 -10.63
C THR A 464 -18.65 35.31 -11.66
N ARG A 465 -17.60 36.07 -12.03
CA ARG A 465 -17.69 37.11 -13.10
C ARG A 465 -18.03 36.54 -14.47
N GLU A 466 -17.78 35.23 -14.68
CA GLU A 466 -18.01 34.51 -15.92
C GLU A 466 -19.35 33.74 -15.93
N GLY A 467 -20.09 33.74 -14.80
CA GLY A 467 -21.34 32.99 -14.64
C GLY A 467 -21.41 32.23 -13.32
N VAL A 468 -22.41 31.34 -13.17
CA VAL A 468 -22.59 30.51 -12.00
C VAL A 468 -21.86 29.19 -12.22
N LYS A 469 -20.89 28.87 -11.34
CA LYS A 469 -20.24 27.56 -11.28
C LYS A 469 -20.89 26.71 -10.19
N TRP A 470 -20.87 25.40 -10.35
CA TRP A 470 -21.42 24.46 -9.37
C TRP A 470 -20.53 23.24 -9.19
N LYS A 471 -20.60 22.63 -8.00
CA LYS A 471 -19.91 21.38 -7.64
C LYS A 471 -20.74 20.59 -6.64
N LYS A 472 -20.55 19.26 -6.56
CA LYS A 472 -21.07 18.45 -5.45
C LYS A 472 -20.34 18.85 -4.17
N ALA A 473 -21.09 18.92 -3.03
CA ALA A 473 -20.59 19.28 -1.71
C ALA A 473 -19.69 18.19 -1.14
#